data_10b3ce42ed51d9bccebe40d16e647096
#
_entry.id   10b3ce42ed51d9bccebe40d16e647096
#
_cell.length_a   1.000
_cell.length_b   1.000
_cell.length_c   1.000
_cell.angle_alpha   90.00
_cell.angle_beta   90.00
_cell.angle_gamma   90.00
#
_symmetry.space_group_name_H-M   'P 1'
#
loop_
_entity.id
_entity.type
_entity.pdbx_description
1 polymer ?
#
loop_
_entity_poly.entity_id
_entity_poly.type
_entity_poly.pdbx_seq_one_letter_code
_entity_poly.pdbx_strand_id
1 'polypeptide(L)'
;MTSIKETDACQFFNEVMSQWGLPKRIKIDNGNPLACAGSTDLPTLTQLWWIGLGIEVQLNAPNVPQQNGVVEGLQGICHRWSNPKAYQEMEAYQKRIDQTTQFQREHYRIRRKGDKTRKELYPELWDNKRAYKSINFEITRIYEHLSNKIWDRRIRSCGGVSFWNHNIYVGKTFAHHPVTVTFDPIELQWLVRLENGTLLKASNKEIFTEENILIHAGISKN
;
A
#
# COMPACT_ATOMS: atom_id res chain seq x y z
N MET A 1 22.26 -9.37 -0.29
CA MET A 1 21.02 -8.87 -0.92
C MET A 1 20.72 -7.52 -0.33
N THR A 2 20.68 -6.48 -1.13
CA THR A 2 20.24 -5.15 -0.69
C THR A 2 18.71 -5.20 -0.52
N SER A 3 18.21 -4.84 0.66
CA SER A 3 16.76 -4.72 0.88
C SER A 3 16.23 -3.52 0.08
N ILE A 4 15.12 -3.71 -0.62
CA ILE A 4 14.42 -2.61 -1.30
C ILE A 4 13.90 -1.65 -0.22
N LYS A 5 14.24 -0.37 -0.34
CA LYS A 5 13.72 0.68 0.55
C LYS A 5 12.29 1.06 0.12
N GLU A 6 11.51 1.54 1.06
CA GLU A 6 10.14 1.99 0.78
C GLU A 6 10.09 3.15 -0.22
N THR A 7 11.08 4.05 -0.16
CA THR A 7 11.25 5.15 -1.13
C THR A 7 11.50 4.67 -2.56
N ASP A 8 12.29 3.60 -2.74
CA ASP A 8 12.56 3.02 -4.07
C ASP A 8 11.28 2.39 -4.65
N ALA A 9 10.47 1.77 -3.77
CA ALA A 9 9.16 1.26 -4.16
C ALA A 9 8.21 2.38 -4.58
N CYS A 10 8.17 3.50 -3.84
CA CYS A 10 7.36 4.67 -4.21
C CYS A 10 7.77 5.25 -5.56
N GLN A 11 9.07 5.38 -5.82
CA GLN A 11 9.58 5.85 -7.11
C GLN A 11 9.12 4.92 -8.24
N PHE A 12 9.27 3.63 -8.08
CA PHE A 12 8.79 2.63 -9.05
C PHE A 12 7.28 2.77 -9.34
N PHE A 13 6.46 2.91 -8.29
CA PHE A 13 5.02 3.10 -8.48
C PHE A 13 4.68 4.42 -9.16
N ASN A 14 5.41 5.51 -8.89
CA ASN A 14 5.27 6.78 -9.61
C ASN A 14 5.50 6.61 -11.12
N GLU A 15 6.57 5.92 -11.50
CA GLU A 15 6.91 5.63 -12.89
C GLU A 15 5.83 4.78 -13.58
N VAL A 16 5.41 3.69 -12.93
CA VAL A 16 4.37 2.80 -13.45
C VAL A 16 3.02 3.52 -13.60
N MET A 17 2.61 4.32 -12.60
CA MET A 17 1.36 5.05 -12.66
C MET A 17 1.40 6.20 -13.69
N SER A 18 2.57 6.82 -13.88
CA SER A 18 2.77 7.83 -14.93
C SER A 18 2.60 7.24 -16.33
N GLN A 19 3.06 6.01 -16.53
CA GLN A 19 2.98 5.32 -17.81
C GLN A 19 1.59 4.71 -18.07
N TRP A 20 0.97 4.11 -17.04
CA TRP A 20 -0.22 3.26 -17.19
C TRP A 20 -1.49 3.83 -16.57
N GLY A 21 -1.37 4.97 -15.86
CA GLY A 21 -2.46 5.56 -15.08
C GLY A 21 -2.71 4.83 -13.76
N LEU A 22 -3.70 5.32 -13.02
CA LEU A 22 -4.04 4.80 -11.69
C LEU A 22 -4.81 3.48 -11.79
N PRO A 23 -4.36 2.41 -11.13
CA PRO A 23 -5.15 1.19 -11.02
C PRO A 23 -6.39 1.43 -10.13
N LYS A 24 -7.43 0.61 -10.30
CA LYS A 24 -8.57 0.62 -9.38
C LYS A 24 -8.19 0.03 -8.02
N ARG A 25 -7.32 -1.00 -8.04
CA ARG A 25 -6.92 -1.74 -6.85
C ARG A 25 -5.46 -2.17 -6.96
N ILE A 26 -4.76 -2.13 -5.83
CA ILE A 26 -3.44 -2.75 -5.65
C ILE A 26 -3.59 -3.85 -4.61
N LYS A 27 -3.18 -5.06 -4.98
CA LYS A 27 -3.11 -6.20 -4.08
C LYS A 27 -1.66 -6.45 -3.71
N ILE A 28 -1.37 -6.48 -2.41
CA ILE A 28 -0.02 -6.67 -1.86
C ILE A 28 0.00 -7.81 -0.84
N ASP A 29 1.16 -8.39 -0.64
CA ASP A 29 1.39 -9.29 0.47
C ASP A 29 1.60 -8.51 1.79
N ASN A 30 1.75 -9.24 2.89
CA ASN A 30 1.96 -8.64 4.21
C ASN A 30 3.45 -8.35 4.49
N GLY A 31 4.31 -8.40 3.46
CA GLY A 31 5.75 -8.21 3.58
C GLY A 31 6.20 -6.75 3.45
N ASN A 32 7.36 -6.46 4.05
CA ASN A 32 8.05 -5.19 3.83
C ASN A 32 8.53 -5.08 2.36
N PRO A 33 8.62 -3.87 1.79
CA PRO A 33 8.39 -2.57 2.43
C PRO A 33 6.95 -2.06 2.33
N LEU A 34 6.04 -2.77 1.66
CA LEU A 34 4.71 -2.25 1.32
C LEU A 34 3.67 -2.46 2.44
N ALA A 35 3.94 -3.40 3.35
CA ALA A 35 3.14 -3.62 4.55
C ALA A 35 4.05 -3.71 5.78
N CYS A 36 3.54 -3.35 6.95
CA CYS A 36 4.29 -3.52 8.19
C CYS A 36 4.27 -4.98 8.62
N ALA A 37 5.41 -5.68 8.48
CA ALA A 37 5.58 -7.02 9.03
C ALA A 37 5.41 -6.97 10.55
N GLY A 38 4.30 -7.51 11.06
CA GLY A 38 3.98 -7.55 12.50
C GLY A 38 2.92 -6.55 13.00
N SER A 39 2.47 -5.61 12.17
CA SER A 39 1.32 -4.74 12.47
C SER A 39 0.47 -4.57 11.22
N THR A 40 -0.23 -5.63 10.86
CA THR A 40 -1.08 -5.70 9.66
C THR A 40 -2.35 -4.85 9.76
N ASP A 41 -2.62 -4.27 10.91
CA ASP A 41 -3.83 -3.50 11.19
C ASP A 41 -3.69 -1.99 10.92
N LEU A 42 -2.46 -1.49 10.76
CA LEU A 42 -2.19 -0.07 10.46
C LEU A 42 -1.62 0.08 9.04
N PRO A 43 -2.17 0.98 8.20
CA PRO A 43 -1.62 1.24 6.89
C PRO A 43 -0.25 1.94 6.96
N THR A 44 0.65 1.63 6.03
CA THR A 44 1.91 2.35 5.83
C THR A 44 1.68 3.69 5.15
N LEU A 45 2.68 4.59 5.14
CA LEU A 45 2.59 5.86 4.39
C LEU A 45 2.39 5.61 2.89
N THR A 46 3.00 4.58 2.33
CA THR A 46 2.79 4.16 0.94
C THR A 46 1.33 3.76 0.69
N GLN A 47 0.72 2.99 1.60
CA GLN A 47 -0.69 2.62 1.49
C GLN A 47 -1.61 3.84 1.63
N LEU A 48 -1.32 4.76 2.56
CA LEU A 48 -2.06 6.01 2.70
C LEU A 48 -1.96 6.87 1.43
N TRP A 49 -0.78 6.93 0.80
CA TRP A 49 -0.62 7.60 -0.48
C TRP A 49 -1.53 7.01 -1.57
N TRP A 50 -1.56 5.68 -1.72
CA TRP A 50 -2.45 5.03 -2.68
C TRP A 50 -3.93 5.28 -2.39
N ILE A 51 -4.32 5.23 -1.11
CA ILE A 51 -5.71 5.54 -0.68
C ILE A 51 -6.05 6.98 -1.05
N GLY A 52 -5.16 7.94 -0.79
CA GLY A 52 -5.33 9.34 -1.18
C GLY A 52 -5.48 9.55 -2.69
N LEU A 53 -4.84 8.70 -3.52
CA LEU A 53 -5.02 8.65 -4.97
C LEU A 53 -6.32 7.93 -5.40
N GLY A 54 -7.14 7.46 -4.47
CA GLY A 54 -8.37 6.72 -4.74
C GLY A 54 -8.13 5.31 -5.27
N ILE A 55 -7.04 4.67 -4.82
CA ILE A 55 -6.71 3.28 -5.13
C ILE A 55 -7.12 2.41 -3.93
N GLU A 56 -7.89 1.36 -4.18
CA GLU A 56 -8.22 0.37 -3.17
C GLU A 56 -6.98 -0.49 -2.85
N VAL A 57 -6.57 -0.52 -1.58
CA VAL A 57 -5.47 -1.37 -1.10
C VAL A 57 -6.04 -2.65 -0.52
N GLN A 58 -5.65 -3.79 -1.08
CA GLN A 58 -6.03 -5.11 -0.60
C GLN A 58 -4.81 -5.88 -0.11
N LEU A 59 -4.78 -6.20 1.18
CA LEU A 59 -3.79 -7.11 1.75
C LEU A 59 -4.19 -8.56 1.48
N ASN A 60 -3.20 -9.42 1.26
CA ASN A 60 -3.42 -10.87 1.24
C ASN A 60 -3.89 -11.35 2.62
N ALA A 61 -4.71 -12.38 2.63
CA ALA A 61 -5.05 -13.03 3.89
C ALA A 61 -3.78 -13.60 4.54
N PRO A 62 -3.61 -13.44 5.87
CA PRO A 62 -2.49 -14.02 6.59
C PRO A 62 -2.39 -15.55 6.37
N ASN A 63 -1.19 -16.06 6.15
CA ASN A 63 -0.91 -17.49 5.96
C ASN A 63 -1.59 -18.14 4.74
N VAL A 64 -1.90 -17.35 3.69
CA VAL A 64 -2.46 -17.88 2.43
C VAL A 64 -1.52 -17.56 1.26
N PRO A 65 -0.37 -18.27 1.14
CA PRO A 65 0.64 -18.00 0.10
C PRO A 65 0.10 -18.18 -1.32
N GLN A 66 -0.93 -19.02 -1.52
CA GLN A 66 -1.56 -19.24 -2.82
C GLN A 66 -2.09 -17.95 -3.47
N GLN A 67 -2.35 -16.90 -2.68
CA GLN A 67 -2.79 -15.61 -3.21
C GLN A 67 -1.71 -14.89 -4.01
N ASN A 68 -0.42 -15.23 -3.81
CA ASN A 68 0.72 -14.71 -4.57
C ASN A 68 1.05 -15.55 -5.82
N GLY A 69 0.48 -16.73 -5.97
CA GLY A 69 0.86 -17.69 -7.01
C GLY A 69 0.80 -17.14 -8.45
N VAL A 70 -0.06 -16.16 -8.73
CA VAL A 70 -0.12 -15.51 -10.06
C VAL A 70 1.12 -14.64 -10.28
N VAL A 71 1.53 -13.88 -9.27
CA VAL A 71 2.70 -12.98 -9.35
C VAL A 71 3.98 -13.80 -9.41
N GLU A 72 4.12 -14.82 -8.55
CA GLU A 72 5.25 -15.74 -8.53
C GLU A 72 5.39 -16.49 -9.86
N GLY A 73 4.28 -16.99 -10.41
CA GLY A 73 4.26 -17.61 -11.72
C GLY A 73 4.73 -16.69 -12.84
N LEU A 74 4.30 -15.42 -12.82
CA LEU A 74 4.74 -14.42 -13.78
C LEU A 74 6.23 -14.09 -13.61
N GLN A 75 6.70 -13.90 -12.38
CA GLN A 75 8.12 -13.67 -12.09
C GLN A 75 8.98 -14.84 -12.60
N GLY A 76 8.56 -16.09 -12.35
CA GLY A 76 9.26 -17.27 -12.84
C GLY A 76 9.33 -17.34 -14.37
N ILE A 77 8.28 -16.92 -15.08
CA ILE A 77 8.29 -16.83 -16.54
C ILE A 77 9.22 -15.71 -16.99
N CYS A 78 9.11 -14.52 -16.44
CA CYS A 78 9.98 -13.38 -16.78
C CYS A 78 11.46 -13.73 -16.57
N HIS A 79 11.79 -14.35 -15.44
CA HIS A 79 13.15 -14.76 -15.13
C HIS A 79 13.71 -15.77 -16.15
N ARG A 80 12.91 -16.77 -16.55
CA ARG A 80 13.34 -17.76 -17.55
C ARG A 80 13.53 -17.15 -18.94
N TRP A 81 12.65 -16.22 -19.34
CA TRP A 81 12.70 -15.64 -20.69
C TRP A 81 13.71 -14.51 -20.80
N SER A 82 13.98 -13.78 -19.73
CA SER A 82 15.01 -12.74 -19.70
C SER A 82 16.43 -13.30 -19.55
N ASN A 83 16.57 -14.51 -18.97
CA ASN A 83 17.85 -15.20 -18.78
C ASN A 83 18.93 -14.29 -18.18
N PRO A 84 18.85 -13.89 -16.91
CA PRO A 84 19.73 -12.89 -16.30
C PRO A 84 21.21 -13.25 -16.38
N LYS A 85 21.55 -14.56 -16.41
CA LYS A 85 22.93 -15.03 -16.47
C LYS A 85 23.62 -14.75 -17.82
N ALA A 86 22.85 -14.40 -18.86
CA ALA A 86 23.40 -14.08 -20.18
C ALA A 86 23.87 -12.63 -20.30
N TYR A 87 23.66 -11.79 -19.29
CA TYR A 87 23.96 -10.36 -19.32
C TYR A 87 24.94 -9.98 -18.22
N GLN A 88 25.96 -9.25 -18.57
CA GLN A 88 26.94 -8.66 -17.63
C GLN A 88 26.52 -7.22 -17.25
N GLU A 89 25.96 -6.48 -18.21
CA GLU A 89 25.55 -5.10 -18.04
C GLU A 89 24.07 -4.98 -17.67
N MET A 90 23.78 -4.20 -16.63
CA MET A 90 22.43 -4.01 -16.10
C MET A 90 21.49 -3.39 -17.15
N GLU A 91 21.98 -2.44 -17.93
CA GLU A 91 21.19 -1.78 -18.99
C GLU A 91 20.73 -2.75 -20.07
N ALA A 92 21.63 -3.62 -20.52
CA ALA A 92 21.31 -4.65 -21.50
C ALA A 92 20.29 -5.66 -20.96
N TYR A 93 20.42 -6.01 -19.68
CA TYR A 93 19.45 -6.87 -19.00
C TYR A 93 18.09 -6.20 -18.83
N GLN A 94 18.05 -4.92 -18.45
CA GLN A 94 16.81 -4.15 -18.36
C GLN A 94 16.07 -4.11 -19.70
N LYS A 95 16.76 -3.81 -20.79
CA LYS A 95 16.19 -3.84 -22.14
C LYS A 95 15.59 -5.20 -22.48
N ARG A 96 16.23 -6.29 -22.06
CA ARG A 96 15.69 -7.63 -22.24
C ARG A 96 14.44 -7.90 -21.43
N ILE A 97 14.39 -7.44 -20.19
CA ILE A 97 13.19 -7.50 -19.34
C ILE A 97 12.04 -6.75 -20.00
N ASP A 98 12.28 -5.55 -20.51
CA ASP A 98 11.26 -4.72 -21.13
C ASP A 98 10.68 -5.41 -22.38
N GLN A 99 11.53 -5.95 -23.26
CA GLN A 99 11.11 -6.74 -24.42
C GLN A 99 10.29 -7.97 -24.01
N THR A 100 10.73 -8.69 -22.99
CA THR A 100 10.04 -9.86 -22.46
C THR A 100 8.66 -9.51 -21.92
N THR A 101 8.58 -8.42 -21.19
CA THR A 101 7.34 -7.92 -20.60
C THR A 101 6.37 -7.44 -21.67
N GLN A 102 6.86 -6.72 -22.67
CA GLN A 102 6.06 -6.29 -23.80
C GLN A 102 5.51 -7.50 -24.58
N PHE A 103 6.36 -8.49 -24.89
CA PHE A 103 5.92 -9.71 -25.54
C PHE A 103 4.83 -10.43 -24.76
N GLN A 104 4.97 -10.54 -23.44
CA GLN A 104 3.96 -11.16 -22.59
C GLN A 104 2.62 -10.42 -22.60
N ARG A 105 2.65 -9.10 -22.67
CA ARG A 105 1.43 -8.27 -22.67
C ARG A 105 0.69 -8.34 -23.99
N GLU A 106 1.41 -8.28 -25.10
CA GLU A 106 0.82 -8.03 -26.42
C GLU A 106 0.74 -9.28 -27.33
N HIS A 107 1.64 -10.25 -27.14
CA HIS A 107 1.79 -11.36 -28.05
C HIS A 107 1.59 -12.74 -27.42
N TYR A 108 1.90 -12.91 -26.13
CA TYR A 108 1.76 -14.20 -25.46
C TYR A 108 0.30 -14.58 -25.26
N ARG A 109 -0.13 -15.68 -25.90
CA ARG A 109 -1.49 -16.21 -25.81
C ARG A 109 -1.66 -17.12 -24.61
N ILE A 110 -2.74 -16.93 -23.88
CA ILE A 110 -3.04 -17.67 -22.65
C ILE A 110 -4.08 -18.75 -22.99
N ARG A 111 -3.64 -19.98 -23.18
CA ARG A 111 -4.51 -21.12 -23.57
C ARG A 111 -5.74 -21.26 -22.67
N ARG A 112 -5.56 -21.25 -21.35
CA ARG A 112 -6.66 -21.36 -20.37
C ARG A 112 -7.65 -20.19 -20.39
N LYS A 113 -7.39 -19.14 -21.14
CA LYS A 113 -8.23 -17.96 -21.34
C LYS A 113 -8.72 -17.84 -22.78
N GLY A 114 -8.90 -18.97 -23.47
CA GLY A 114 -9.40 -18.98 -24.84
C GLY A 114 -8.36 -18.54 -25.86
N ASP A 115 -7.08 -18.80 -25.60
CA ASP A 115 -5.96 -18.47 -26.50
C ASP A 115 -5.88 -16.97 -26.85
N LYS A 116 -6.21 -16.11 -25.89
CA LYS A 116 -6.16 -14.66 -26.01
C LYS A 116 -4.91 -14.09 -25.37
N THR A 117 -4.43 -12.96 -25.90
CA THR A 117 -3.37 -12.16 -25.29
C THR A 117 -3.92 -11.35 -24.10
N ARG A 118 -3.03 -10.81 -23.24
CA ARG A 118 -3.46 -9.90 -22.17
C ARG A 118 -4.08 -8.61 -22.71
N LYS A 119 -3.60 -8.12 -23.83
CA LYS A 119 -4.16 -6.96 -24.52
C LYS A 119 -5.60 -7.19 -24.97
N GLU A 120 -5.89 -8.38 -25.50
CA GLU A 120 -7.25 -8.78 -25.91
C GLU A 120 -8.17 -9.04 -24.69
N LEU A 121 -7.62 -9.49 -23.56
CA LEU A 121 -8.38 -9.79 -22.35
C LEU A 121 -8.69 -8.55 -21.50
N TYR A 122 -7.79 -7.58 -21.52
CA TYR A 122 -7.82 -6.41 -20.63
C TYR A 122 -7.49 -5.13 -21.42
N PRO A 123 -8.31 -4.77 -22.43
CA PRO A 123 -8.04 -3.60 -23.28
C PRO A 123 -8.00 -2.29 -22.48
N GLU A 124 -8.72 -2.22 -21.36
CA GLU A 124 -8.74 -1.08 -20.45
C GLU A 124 -7.38 -0.73 -19.85
N LEU A 125 -6.41 -1.65 -19.86
CA LEU A 125 -5.03 -1.34 -19.41
C LEU A 125 -4.30 -0.43 -20.40
N TRP A 126 -4.68 -0.45 -21.67
CA TRP A 126 -4.10 0.40 -22.71
C TRP A 126 -4.89 1.70 -22.93
N ASP A 127 -6.14 1.76 -22.47
CA ASP A 127 -7.01 2.94 -22.50
C ASP A 127 -7.44 3.32 -21.07
N ASN A 128 -6.48 3.38 -20.16
CA ASN A 128 -6.78 3.75 -18.77
C ASN A 128 -7.05 5.25 -18.66
N LYS A 129 -8.34 5.61 -18.46
CA LYS A 129 -8.79 6.99 -18.33
C LYS A 129 -8.49 7.63 -16.98
N ARG A 130 -8.02 6.87 -16.02
CA ARG A 130 -7.58 7.38 -14.71
C ARG A 130 -6.11 7.83 -14.77
N ALA A 131 -5.85 8.92 -15.51
CA ALA A 131 -4.51 9.47 -15.63
C ALA A 131 -3.92 9.79 -14.25
N TYR A 132 -2.66 9.41 -14.04
CA TYR A 132 -1.95 9.79 -12.83
C TYR A 132 -1.48 11.24 -12.92
N LYS A 133 -1.90 12.03 -11.94
CA LYS A 133 -1.39 13.38 -11.67
C LYS A 133 -1.29 13.53 -10.15
N SER A 134 -0.26 14.19 -9.65
CA SER A 134 -0.11 14.46 -8.21
C SER A 134 -1.32 15.19 -7.60
N ILE A 135 -1.97 16.06 -8.37
CA ILE A 135 -3.20 16.76 -7.97
C ILE A 135 -4.40 15.82 -7.73
N ASN A 136 -4.32 14.55 -8.15
CA ASN A 136 -5.38 13.58 -7.87
C ASN A 136 -5.37 13.07 -6.42
N PHE A 137 -4.35 13.41 -5.64
CA PHE A 137 -4.27 13.08 -4.23
C PHE A 137 -5.25 13.94 -3.42
N GLU A 138 -6.04 13.29 -2.59
CA GLU A 138 -6.99 13.93 -1.68
C GLU A 138 -6.89 13.30 -0.30
N ILE A 139 -6.47 14.09 0.69
CA ILE A 139 -6.30 13.63 2.07
C ILE A 139 -7.65 13.18 2.69
N THR A 140 -8.76 13.72 2.25
CA THR A 140 -10.11 13.38 2.70
C THR A 140 -10.45 11.91 2.50
N ARG A 141 -9.96 11.28 1.43
CA ARG A 141 -10.13 9.83 1.20
C ARG A 141 -9.44 8.98 2.28
N ILE A 142 -8.33 9.49 2.80
CA ILE A 142 -7.62 8.83 3.90
C ILE A 142 -8.45 8.97 5.18
N TYR A 143 -8.98 10.14 5.46
CA TYR A 143 -9.83 10.36 6.63
C TYR A 143 -11.08 9.48 6.60
N GLU A 144 -11.74 9.37 5.46
CA GLU A 144 -12.86 8.45 5.25
C GLU A 144 -12.45 6.99 5.45
N HIS A 145 -11.32 6.57 4.87
CA HIS A 145 -10.81 5.21 5.07
C HIS A 145 -10.55 4.90 6.55
N LEU A 146 -9.95 5.81 7.28
CA LEU A 146 -9.60 5.63 8.68
C LEU A 146 -10.83 5.68 9.60
N SER A 147 -11.83 6.49 9.29
CA SER A 147 -13.07 6.59 10.08
C SER A 147 -13.87 5.28 10.10
N ASN A 148 -13.70 4.45 9.06
CA ASN A 148 -14.31 3.13 8.95
C ASN A 148 -13.53 2.02 9.66
N LYS A 149 -12.48 2.35 10.42
CA LYS A 149 -11.63 1.38 11.11
C LYS A 149 -11.74 1.50 12.62
N ILE A 150 -11.63 0.36 13.28
CA ILE A 150 -11.54 0.24 14.73
C ILE A 150 -10.28 -0.56 15.04
N TRP A 151 -9.47 -0.05 15.95
CA TRP A 151 -8.23 -0.70 16.35
C TRP A 151 -8.29 -1.07 17.83
N ASP A 152 -8.24 -2.36 18.11
CA ASP A 152 -8.17 -2.87 19.48
C ASP A 152 -6.75 -2.70 20.03
N ARG A 153 -6.63 -2.10 21.17
CA ARG A 153 -5.36 -1.82 21.86
C ARG A 153 -5.49 -2.15 23.35
N ARG A 154 -4.34 -2.15 24.00
CA ARG A 154 -4.27 -2.26 25.46
C ARG A 154 -3.46 -1.12 26.02
N ILE A 155 -3.94 -0.52 27.12
CA ILE A 155 -3.22 0.54 27.81
C ILE A 155 -2.00 -0.04 28.50
N ARG A 156 -0.84 0.56 28.25
CA ARG A 156 0.43 0.15 28.88
C ARG A 156 0.45 0.52 30.36
N SER A 157 1.36 -0.08 31.14
CA SER A 157 1.58 0.23 32.57
C SER A 157 1.86 1.72 32.82
N CYS A 158 2.44 2.43 31.86
CA CYS A 158 2.66 3.88 31.93
C CYS A 158 1.40 4.72 31.71
N GLY A 159 0.24 4.12 31.40
CA GLY A 159 -1.02 4.81 31.12
C GLY A 159 -1.16 5.32 29.69
N GLY A 160 -0.32 4.84 28.78
CA GLY A 160 -0.35 5.22 27.36
C GLY A 160 -0.83 4.11 26.43
N VAL A 161 -1.45 4.48 25.33
CA VAL A 161 -1.83 3.62 24.23
C VAL A 161 -0.84 3.84 23.09
N SER A 162 -0.13 2.77 22.69
CA SER A 162 0.77 2.84 21.53
C SER A 162 -0.03 2.72 20.24
N PHE A 163 0.15 3.69 19.35
CA PHE A 163 -0.58 3.75 18.09
C PHE A 163 0.28 4.47 17.04
N TRP A 164 0.58 3.83 15.92
CA TRP A 164 1.42 4.36 14.83
C TRP A 164 2.76 4.96 15.30
N ASN A 165 3.50 4.23 16.13
CA ASN A 165 4.74 4.70 16.78
C ASN A 165 4.58 5.96 17.68
N HIS A 166 3.35 6.36 17.93
CA HIS A 166 3.01 7.42 18.87
C HIS A 166 2.43 6.82 20.15
N ASN A 167 2.45 7.63 21.22
CA ASN A 167 1.83 7.29 22.48
C ASN A 167 0.72 8.29 22.81
N ILE A 168 -0.51 7.81 22.97
CA ILE A 168 -1.65 8.61 23.41
C ILE A 168 -1.83 8.32 24.91
N TYR A 169 -1.51 9.29 25.75
CA TYR A 169 -1.65 9.14 27.20
C TYR A 169 -3.09 9.31 27.63
N VAL A 170 -3.63 8.32 28.36
CA VAL A 170 -5.02 8.27 28.85
C VAL A 170 -5.12 8.20 30.38
N GLY A 171 -4.01 7.94 31.08
CA GLY A 171 -3.94 7.87 32.53
C GLY A 171 -3.53 6.50 33.07
N LYS A 172 -2.70 6.48 34.09
CA LYS A 172 -2.20 5.24 34.74
C LYS A 172 -3.30 4.44 35.42
N THR A 173 -4.37 5.09 35.85
CA THR A 173 -5.53 4.43 36.51
C THR A 173 -6.18 3.39 35.60
N PHE A 174 -6.06 3.55 34.28
CA PHE A 174 -6.60 2.64 33.28
C PHE A 174 -5.57 1.63 32.73
N ALA A 175 -4.39 1.52 33.38
CA ALA A 175 -3.37 0.60 32.93
C ALA A 175 -3.91 -0.82 32.73
N HIS A 176 -3.47 -1.48 31.64
CA HIS A 176 -3.84 -2.84 31.24
C HIS A 176 -5.29 -3.03 30.79
N HIS A 177 -6.15 -2.01 30.81
CA HIS A 177 -7.50 -2.11 30.26
C HIS A 177 -7.46 -2.21 28.72
N PRO A 178 -8.32 -3.03 28.12
CA PRO A 178 -8.55 -3.03 26.69
C PRO A 178 -9.28 -1.74 26.28
N VAL A 179 -8.94 -1.23 25.11
CA VAL A 179 -9.51 -0.01 24.54
C VAL A 179 -9.63 -0.13 23.04
N THR A 180 -10.53 0.61 22.47
CA THR A 180 -10.63 0.83 21.02
C THR A 180 -10.09 2.21 20.68
N VAL A 181 -9.39 2.29 19.55
CA VAL A 181 -8.97 3.55 18.93
C VAL A 181 -9.73 3.72 17.62
N THR A 182 -10.34 4.87 17.42
CA THR A 182 -11.07 5.24 16.20
C THR A 182 -10.65 6.63 15.75
N PHE A 183 -10.88 6.96 14.49
CA PHE A 183 -10.61 8.29 13.94
C PHE A 183 -11.91 9.03 13.67
N ASP A 184 -12.01 10.25 14.16
CA ASP A 184 -13.10 11.19 13.87
C ASP A 184 -12.66 12.08 12.69
N PRO A 185 -13.27 11.96 11.50
CA PRO A 185 -12.87 12.70 10.31
C PRO A 185 -13.35 14.16 10.32
N ILE A 186 -14.30 14.53 11.20
CA ILE A 186 -14.83 15.89 11.30
C ILE A 186 -13.91 16.73 12.18
N GLU A 187 -13.64 16.23 13.39
CA GLU A 187 -12.80 16.92 14.37
C GLU A 187 -11.30 16.63 14.17
N LEU A 188 -10.96 15.73 13.24
CA LEU A 188 -9.60 15.23 12.96
C LEU A 188 -8.90 14.71 14.22
N GLN A 189 -9.62 13.91 15.01
CA GLN A 189 -9.19 13.43 16.32
C GLN A 189 -9.13 11.91 16.38
N TRP A 190 -8.15 11.43 17.14
CA TRP A 190 -8.10 10.03 17.55
C TRP A 190 -8.85 9.87 18.87
N LEU A 191 -9.85 9.01 18.89
CA LEU A 191 -10.71 8.77 20.03
C LEU A 191 -10.35 7.43 20.67
N VAL A 192 -9.96 7.46 21.94
CA VAL A 192 -9.66 6.26 22.73
C VAL A 192 -10.82 6.00 23.68
N ARG A 193 -11.47 4.82 23.54
CA ARG A 193 -12.63 4.43 24.36
C ARG A 193 -12.39 3.10 25.06
N LEU A 194 -12.98 2.95 26.25
CA LEU A 194 -13.13 1.66 26.90
C LEU A 194 -14.15 0.77 26.15
N GLU A 195 -14.16 -0.53 26.43
CA GLU A 195 -15.10 -1.49 25.84
C GLU A 195 -16.58 -1.12 26.07
N ASN A 196 -16.88 -0.43 27.19
CA ASN A 196 -18.23 0.06 27.49
C ASN A 196 -18.60 1.34 26.73
N GLY A 197 -17.74 1.82 25.82
CA GLY A 197 -17.94 3.03 25.01
C GLY A 197 -17.49 4.33 25.69
N THR A 198 -17.07 4.32 26.96
CA THR A 198 -16.62 5.53 27.67
C THR A 198 -15.40 6.13 26.98
N LEU A 199 -15.48 7.41 26.58
CA LEU A 199 -14.38 8.14 26.00
C LEU A 199 -13.34 8.50 27.08
N LEU A 200 -12.13 7.97 26.94
CA LEU A 200 -11.01 8.30 27.83
C LEU A 200 -10.22 9.50 27.32
N LYS A 201 -10.04 9.60 26.01
CA LYS A 201 -9.24 10.66 25.41
C LYS A 201 -9.66 10.94 23.99
N ALA A 202 -9.81 12.22 23.65
CA ALA A 202 -9.72 12.72 22.29
C ALA A 202 -8.33 13.36 22.10
N SER A 203 -7.66 13.04 21.01
CA SER A 203 -6.29 13.48 20.73
C SER A 203 -6.19 14.03 19.32
N ASN A 204 -5.82 15.30 19.20
CA ASN A 204 -5.54 15.99 17.93
C ASN A 204 -4.12 15.70 17.46
N LYS A 205 -3.48 14.62 17.95
CA LYS A 205 -2.12 14.31 17.56
C LYS A 205 -2.07 13.99 16.09
N GLU A 206 -1.38 14.83 15.34
CA GLU A 206 -1.14 14.66 13.94
C GLU A 206 -0.14 13.51 13.73
N ILE A 207 -0.64 12.36 13.29
CA ILE A 207 0.16 11.14 13.07
C ILE A 207 0.73 11.15 11.66
N PHE A 208 0.01 11.73 10.73
CA PHE A 208 0.42 11.92 9.34
C PHE A 208 -0.20 13.22 8.81
N THR A 209 0.49 13.83 7.84
CA THR A 209 0.01 15.01 7.11
C THR A 209 0.01 14.72 5.62
N GLU A 210 -0.74 15.49 4.85
CA GLU A 210 -0.67 15.43 3.40
C GLU A 210 0.77 15.63 2.92
N GLU A 211 1.47 16.60 3.49
CA GLU A 211 2.85 16.90 3.16
C GLU A 211 3.79 15.70 3.40
N ASN A 212 3.71 15.10 4.59
CA ASN A 212 4.54 13.94 4.94
C ASN A 212 4.28 12.74 4.02
N ILE A 213 3.03 12.49 3.64
CA ILE A 213 2.67 11.41 2.72
C ILE A 213 3.21 11.69 1.32
N LEU A 214 3.08 12.93 0.82
CA LEU A 214 3.58 13.29 -0.50
C LEU A 214 5.11 13.30 -0.58
N ILE A 215 5.79 13.82 0.44
CA ILE A 215 7.27 13.75 0.55
C ILE A 215 7.72 12.29 0.56
N HIS A 216 7.06 11.43 1.34
CA HIS A 216 7.35 10.00 1.38
C HIS A 216 7.19 9.34 -0.01
N ALA A 217 6.18 9.76 -0.77
CA ALA A 217 5.95 9.31 -2.14
C ALA A 217 6.93 9.90 -3.18
N GLY A 218 7.87 10.76 -2.76
CA GLY A 218 8.81 11.44 -3.66
C GLY A 218 8.19 12.58 -4.46
N ILE A 219 7.06 13.12 -3.99
CA ILE A 219 6.33 14.23 -4.63
C ILE A 219 6.60 15.50 -3.84
N SER A 220 7.38 16.42 -4.43
CA SER A 220 7.56 17.77 -3.87
C SER A 220 6.37 18.65 -4.29
N LYS A 221 5.77 19.37 -3.33
CA LYS A 221 4.90 20.51 -3.68
C LYS A 221 5.81 21.64 -4.17
N ASN A 222 5.79 21.91 -5.48
CA ASN A 222 6.34 23.15 -6.02
C ASN A 222 5.44 24.31 -5.64
#